data_ea502e003a607545d04c2109e3e24dcd
#
_entry.id   ea502e003a607545d04c2109e3e24dcd
#
_cell.length_a   1.000
_cell.length_b   1.000
_cell.length_c   1.000
_cell.angle_alpha   90.00
_cell.angle_beta   90.00
_cell.angle_gamma   90.00
#
_symmetry.space_group_name_H-M   'P 1'
#
loop_
_entity.id
_entity.type
_entity.pdbx_description
1 polymer ?
#
loop_
_entity_poly.entity_id
_entity_poly.type
_entity_poly.pdbx_seq_one_letter_code
_entity_poly.pdbx_strand_id
1 'polypeptide(L)'
;VRYQNQKSEILKYQKAQIIVKDENLKKGNTILRTSGKQVRPWKLEGDHYETEVIFSKDGKQTLSVQAEDLAGNKTIIQEKSFIIDTQKPKIKIQGIDHGRSYSKPVKIQVDVKDQNLNPDKTHIYLNGKRKTSTVIKEDGYYTIDVETEDLAGNQNRCSRKFTVNQKGIQIHFLQEDLKEKQISTKNLKPGFRIESLEPVQVMAFLVNGQKKEYQWKEDKVYIKDPITENGKYSVSLHVKDSAGNEKTSEEIQFFYDTQKPVIKIEGLDQKSECEYGKQISILLENKTDQWEKVILDGKEQKLEHHKITWKELAPGKHVLHLKAVDQAGNETDQRITFKVTKVLPKAVKQIVTKQEKIPSKKDTKKQKHSNLWLLFLTGTGIFISVKMFCSYRKS
;
A
#
# COMPACT_ATOMS: atom_id res chain seq x y z
N VAL A 1 70.80 18.66 -9.17
CA VAL A 1 69.60 17.92 -8.76
C VAL A 1 68.40 18.56 -9.40
N ARG A 2 67.62 17.74 -10.16
CA ARG A 2 66.33 18.15 -10.74
C ARG A 2 65.21 17.47 -9.97
N TYR A 3 64.22 18.21 -9.56
CA TYR A 3 63.03 17.71 -8.93
C TYR A 3 61.85 17.77 -9.92
N GLN A 4 61.07 16.71 -10.00
CA GLN A 4 59.80 16.72 -10.68
C GLN A 4 58.74 17.16 -9.63
N ASN A 5 57.90 18.14 -9.90
CA ASN A 5 56.89 18.71 -8.98
C ASN A 5 57.46 19.62 -7.87
N GLN A 6 57.63 20.89 -8.17
CA GLN A 6 58.13 21.87 -7.15
C GLN A 6 57.09 22.87 -6.62
N LYS A 7 55.77 22.58 -6.73
CA LYS A 7 54.72 23.54 -6.32
C LYS A 7 54.29 23.43 -4.88
N SER A 8 54.63 22.34 -4.18
CA SER A 8 54.21 22.11 -2.78
C SER A 8 55.37 21.43 -2.00
N GLU A 9 55.44 21.67 -0.70
CA GLU A 9 56.33 20.92 0.21
C GLU A 9 55.73 19.58 0.62
N ILE A 10 54.44 19.34 0.34
CA ILE A 10 53.70 18.12 0.65
C ILE A 10 53.29 17.45 -0.65
N LEU A 11 53.69 16.21 -0.86
CA LEU A 11 53.65 15.52 -2.15
C LEU A 11 53.23 14.07 -1.97
N LYS A 12 52.53 13.46 -2.96
CA LYS A 12 52.29 12.03 -3.02
C LYS A 12 53.54 11.19 -3.21
N TYR A 13 54.44 11.67 -4.01
CA TYR A 13 55.76 11.09 -4.25
C TYR A 13 56.69 12.16 -4.78
N GLN A 14 57.97 11.98 -4.60
CA GLN A 14 58.99 12.78 -5.22
C GLN A 14 60.03 11.90 -5.90
N LYS A 15 60.34 12.23 -7.13
CA LYS A 15 61.45 11.65 -7.87
C LYS A 15 62.54 12.67 -8.01
N ALA A 16 63.76 12.33 -7.62
CA ALA A 16 64.95 13.14 -7.79
C ALA A 16 65.96 12.43 -8.67
N GLN A 17 66.33 13.09 -9.76
CA GLN A 17 67.47 12.69 -10.57
C GLN A 17 68.69 13.49 -10.16
N ILE A 18 69.76 12.81 -9.83
CA ILE A 18 70.99 13.40 -9.32
C ILE A 18 72.11 13.07 -10.29
N ILE A 19 72.71 14.11 -10.87
CA ILE A 19 73.83 13.99 -11.78
C ILE A 19 75.04 14.71 -11.14
N VAL A 20 76.14 14.03 -11.02
CA VAL A 20 77.45 14.59 -10.56
C VAL A 20 78.43 14.42 -11.65
N LYS A 21 78.94 15.56 -12.14
CA LYS A 21 79.89 15.62 -13.26
C LYS A 21 81.14 16.41 -12.84
N ASP A 22 82.28 15.79 -12.97
CA ASP A 22 83.61 16.39 -12.78
C ASP A 22 84.62 15.45 -13.38
N GLU A 23 85.63 16.01 -14.10
CA GLU A 23 86.65 15.23 -14.77
C GLU A 23 87.61 14.49 -13.83
N ASN A 24 87.77 15.04 -12.61
CA ASN A 24 88.58 14.50 -11.55
C ASN A 24 87.82 14.02 -10.32
N LEU A 25 86.58 13.56 -10.50
CA LEU A 25 85.73 13.15 -9.40
C LEU A 25 86.35 12.01 -8.59
N LYS A 26 86.45 12.17 -7.28
CA LYS A 26 86.92 11.15 -6.36
C LYS A 26 85.77 10.15 -6.06
N LYS A 27 85.82 9.02 -6.76
CA LYS A 27 84.73 8.02 -6.78
C LYS A 27 84.17 7.59 -5.42
N GLY A 28 85.01 7.46 -4.39
CA GLY A 28 84.59 7.03 -3.04
C GLY A 28 83.95 8.10 -2.18
N ASN A 29 84.05 9.37 -2.56
CA ASN A 29 83.69 10.53 -1.75
C ASN A 29 82.39 11.22 -2.22
N THR A 30 81.74 10.65 -3.24
CA THR A 30 80.40 11.11 -3.58
C THR A 30 79.36 10.44 -2.71
N ILE A 31 78.75 11.20 -1.83
CA ILE A 31 77.85 10.73 -0.79
C ILE A 31 76.47 11.28 -1.08
N LEU A 32 75.49 10.37 -1.19
CA LEU A 32 74.08 10.68 -1.22
C LEU A 32 73.43 10.23 0.08
N ARG A 33 72.71 11.14 0.74
CA ARG A 33 71.92 10.82 1.93
C ARG A 33 70.44 11.08 1.67
N THR A 34 69.62 10.11 1.98
CA THR A 34 68.18 10.23 1.96
C THR A 34 67.63 9.95 3.33
N SER A 35 66.87 10.90 3.91
CA SER A 35 66.31 10.79 5.29
C SER A 35 67.39 10.36 6.29
N GLY A 36 68.54 11.00 6.23
CA GLY A 36 69.69 10.71 7.11
C GLY A 36 70.45 9.44 6.83
N LYS A 37 70.04 8.60 5.92
CA LYS A 37 70.72 7.34 5.56
C LYS A 37 71.52 7.52 4.26
N GLN A 38 72.80 7.04 4.26
CA GLN A 38 73.63 7.06 3.09
C GLN A 38 73.12 5.98 2.12
N VAL A 39 72.97 6.37 0.81
CA VAL A 39 72.54 5.50 -0.27
C VAL A 39 73.68 5.46 -1.29
N ARG A 40 73.94 4.30 -1.90
CA ARG A 40 75.00 4.10 -2.92
C ARG A 40 74.43 3.52 -4.22
N PRO A 41 73.57 4.24 -4.93
CA PRO A 41 72.99 3.73 -6.17
C PRO A 41 73.59 4.39 -7.43
N TRP A 42 74.84 4.77 -7.40
CA TRP A 42 75.48 5.51 -8.51
C TRP A 42 75.77 4.62 -9.69
N LYS A 43 75.35 5.01 -10.88
CA LYS A 43 75.78 4.47 -12.17
C LYS A 43 76.71 5.43 -12.85
N LEU A 44 77.76 4.95 -13.48
CA LEU A 44 78.61 5.72 -14.36
C LEU A 44 78.03 5.72 -15.76
N GLU A 45 77.65 6.88 -16.27
CA GLU A 45 77.06 7.11 -17.56
C GLU A 45 78.06 8.05 -18.37
N GLY A 46 78.91 7.48 -19.14
CA GLY A 46 79.97 8.26 -19.86
C GLY A 46 80.89 8.98 -18.89
N ASP A 47 80.80 10.31 -18.82
CA ASP A 47 81.69 11.21 -18.04
C ASP A 47 81.09 11.68 -16.68
N HIS A 48 79.97 11.12 -16.31
CA HIS A 48 79.29 11.54 -15.05
C HIS A 48 78.69 10.36 -14.27
N TYR A 49 78.43 10.61 -12.98
CA TYR A 49 77.71 9.71 -12.14
C TYR A 49 76.22 10.16 -12.05
N GLU A 50 75.32 9.23 -12.33
CA GLU A 50 73.90 9.46 -12.28
C GLU A 50 73.23 8.51 -11.29
N THR A 51 72.19 8.98 -10.60
CA THR A 51 71.28 8.15 -9.83
C THR A 51 69.89 8.75 -9.78
N GLU A 52 68.93 7.92 -9.57
CA GLU A 52 67.54 8.26 -9.36
C GLU A 52 67.08 7.78 -7.98
N VAL A 53 66.39 8.65 -7.29
CA VAL A 53 65.80 8.33 -5.99
C VAL A 53 64.33 8.66 -6.01
N ILE A 54 63.49 7.68 -5.62
CA ILE A 54 62.05 7.83 -5.49
C ILE A 54 61.71 7.87 -3.97
N PHE A 55 61.03 8.90 -3.56
CA PHE A 55 60.46 9.05 -2.21
C PHE A 55 58.98 8.78 -2.27
N SER A 56 58.54 7.70 -1.64
CA SER A 56 57.14 7.24 -1.60
C SER A 56 56.69 6.83 -0.20
N LYS A 57 57.55 6.92 0.82
CA LYS A 57 57.23 6.57 2.18
C LYS A 57 56.73 7.82 2.93
N ASP A 58 55.55 7.69 3.56
CA ASP A 58 54.93 8.78 4.30
C ASP A 58 55.85 9.37 5.38
N GLY A 59 55.75 10.67 5.59
CA GLY A 59 56.46 11.47 6.56
C GLY A 59 57.53 12.39 5.94
N LYS A 60 58.25 13.05 6.83
CA LYS A 60 59.32 13.98 6.41
C LYS A 60 60.48 13.23 5.77
N GLN A 61 60.83 13.65 4.58
CA GLN A 61 61.93 13.13 3.78
C GLN A 61 62.97 14.22 3.59
N THR A 62 64.25 13.83 3.50
CA THR A 62 65.32 14.74 3.23
C THR A 62 66.26 14.19 2.17
N LEU A 63 66.87 15.10 1.40
CA LEU A 63 67.88 14.78 0.38
C LEU A 63 69.05 15.72 0.54
N SER A 64 70.25 15.17 0.71
CA SER A 64 71.53 15.89 0.58
C SER A 64 72.53 15.14 -0.26
N VAL A 65 73.36 15.89 -0.98
CA VAL A 65 74.42 15.35 -1.85
C VAL A 65 75.72 16.05 -1.54
N GLN A 66 76.78 15.27 -1.37
CA GLN A 66 78.15 15.78 -1.24
C GLN A 66 79.02 15.10 -2.29
N ALA A 67 79.84 15.86 -2.99
CA ALA A 67 80.84 15.35 -3.96
C ALA A 67 82.21 16.02 -3.62
N GLU A 68 83.26 15.28 -3.86
CA GLU A 68 84.66 15.73 -3.70
C GLU A 68 85.48 15.30 -4.91
N ASP A 69 86.36 16.20 -5.45
CA ASP A 69 87.29 15.89 -6.51
C ASP A 69 88.59 15.36 -5.93
N LEU A 70 89.48 14.95 -6.84
CA LEU A 70 90.85 14.45 -6.47
C LEU A 70 91.74 15.54 -5.91
N ALA A 71 91.47 16.83 -6.16
CA ALA A 71 92.20 17.97 -5.59
C ALA A 71 91.63 18.34 -4.19
N GLY A 72 90.59 17.70 -3.71
CA GLY A 72 90.02 17.99 -2.41
C GLY A 72 88.92 19.05 -2.42
N ASN A 73 88.51 19.56 -3.57
CA ASN A 73 87.42 20.52 -3.68
C ASN A 73 86.07 19.80 -3.38
N LYS A 74 85.23 20.43 -2.60
CA LYS A 74 83.93 19.86 -2.16
C LYS A 74 82.75 20.68 -2.65
N THR A 75 81.78 19.97 -3.21
CA THR A 75 80.48 20.54 -3.49
C THR A 75 79.44 19.85 -2.63
N ILE A 76 78.63 20.65 -1.93
CA ILE A 76 77.56 20.18 -1.04
C ILE A 76 76.28 20.81 -1.50
N ILE A 77 75.31 19.98 -1.89
CA ILE A 77 73.90 20.41 -1.96
C ILE A 77 73.31 20.24 -0.57
N GLN A 78 72.94 21.37 0.04
CA GLN A 78 72.36 21.39 1.37
C GLN A 78 71.10 20.54 1.44
N GLU A 79 70.78 20.06 2.61
CA GLU A 79 69.63 19.23 2.87
C GLU A 79 68.32 19.97 2.49
N LYS A 80 67.59 19.40 1.55
CA LYS A 80 66.26 19.82 1.18
C LYS A 80 65.24 18.86 1.81
N SER A 81 64.25 19.40 2.51
CA SER A 81 63.20 18.62 3.16
C SER A 81 61.86 18.82 2.46
N PHE A 82 61.03 17.78 2.46
CA PHE A 82 59.68 17.78 1.98
C PHE A 82 58.88 16.66 2.73
N ILE A 83 57.56 16.68 2.64
CA ILE A 83 56.70 15.68 3.25
C ILE A 83 56.12 14.82 2.14
N ILE A 84 56.17 13.51 2.31
CA ILE A 84 55.43 12.56 1.49
C ILE A 84 54.18 12.18 2.25
N ASP A 85 53.03 12.27 1.59
CA ASP A 85 51.74 11.86 2.11
C ASP A 85 50.95 11.11 1.04
N THR A 86 50.74 9.83 1.29
CA THR A 86 49.97 8.96 0.39
C THR A 86 48.61 8.60 0.97
N GLN A 87 48.32 9.10 2.18
CA GLN A 87 47.05 8.83 2.88
C GLN A 87 45.93 9.70 2.32
N LYS A 88 44.75 9.12 2.15
CA LYS A 88 43.57 9.86 1.74
C LYS A 88 42.84 10.42 2.97
N PRO A 89 42.26 11.63 2.90
CA PRO A 89 41.40 12.13 3.94
C PRO A 89 40.28 11.15 4.31
N LYS A 90 40.01 10.99 5.59
CA LYS A 90 38.94 10.13 6.13
C LYS A 90 37.67 10.94 6.33
N ILE A 91 36.57 10.55 5.65
CA ILE A 91 35.26 11.21 5.75
C ILE A 91 34.37 10.38 6.65
N LYS A 92 33.73 11.05 7.65
CA LYS A 92 32.71 10.49 8.50
C LYS A 92 31.44 11.34 8.41
N ILE A 93 30.33 10.71 7.99
CA ILE A 93 29.00 11.33 7.96
C ILE A 93 28.19 10.74 9.11
N GLN A 94 27.62 11.60 9.96
CA GLN A 94 26.83 11.25 11.15
C GLN A 94 25.45 11.91 11.06
N GLY A 95 24.47 11.37 11.81
CA GLY A 95 23.08 11.83 11.83
C GLY A 95 22.19 11.19 10.78
N ILE A 96 22.79 10.49 9.80
CA ILE A 96 22.07 9.73 8.80
C ILE A 96 22.79 8.42 8.47
N ASP A 97 22.01 7.40 8.07
CA ASP A 97 22.48 6.13 7.53
C ASP A 97 22.10 6.04 6.05
N HIS A 98 22.90 5.27 5.28
CA HIS A 98 22.63 5.08 3.86
C HIS A 98 21.36 4.25 3.66
N GLY A 99 20.43 4.76 2.84
CA GLY A 99 19.17 4.09 2.51
C GLY A 99 18.09 4.17 3.59
N ARG A 100 18.32 4.90 4.69
CA ARG A 100 17.35 5.04 5.76
C ARG A 100 16.38 6.19 5.54
N SER A 101 15.14 5.99 5.98
CA SER A 101 14.08 7.01 6.00
C SER A 101 13.85 7.53 7.42
N TYR A 102 13.52 8.81 7.53
CA TYR A 102 13.34 9.51 8.80
C TYR A 102 12.01 10.24 8.86
N SER A 103 11.25 10.02 9.92
CA SER A 103 9.96 10.70 10.19
C SER A 103 10.11 12.06 10.89
N LYS A 104 11.35 12.52 11.08
CA LYS A 104 11.68 13.80 11.73
C LYS A 104 12.80 14.52 10.96
N PRO A 105 12.96 15.85 11.13
CA PRO A 105 14.10 16.57 10.58
C PRO A 105 15.41 15.92 10.99
N VAL A 106 16.36 15.87 10.06
CA VAL A 106 17.69 15.33 10.33
C VAL A 106 18.74 16.45 10.38
N LYS A 107 19.71 16.29 11.29
CA LYS A 107 20.91 17.13 11.34
C LYS A 107 22.09 16.27 10.96
N ILE A 108 22.70 16.59 9.83
CA ILE A 108 23.87 15.88 9.32
C ILE A 108 25.13 16.55 9.85
N GLN A 109 26.06 15.76 10.31
CA GLN A 109 27.39 16.22 10.71
C GLN A 109 28.42 15.52 9.83
N VAL A 110 29.28 16.31 9.19
CA VAL A 110 30.40 15.82 8.37
C VAL A 110 31.70 16.15 9.09
N ASP A 111 32.49 15.13 9.35
CA ASP A 111 33.83 15.22 9.93
C ASP A 111 34.82 14.67 8.92
N VAL A 112 35.84 15.49 8.59
CA VAL A 112 36.90 15.11 7.67
C VAL A 112 38.21 15.22 8.41
N LYS A 113 38.98 14.14 8.45
CA LYS A 113 40.27 14.07 9.18
C LYS A 113 41.38 13.64 8.26
N ASP A 114 42.40 14.43 8.27
CA ASP A 114 43.67 14.17 7.62
C ASP A 114 44.78 15.03 8.28
N GLN A 115 46.04 14.56 8.26
CA GLN A 115 47.17 15.28 8.81
C GLN A 115 47.52 16.53 7.98
N ASN A 116 47.30 16.44 6.66
CA ASN A 116 47.62 17.48 5.68
C ASN A 116 46.36 17.91 4.90
N LEU A 117 45.21 17.98 5.60
CA LEU A 117 43.95 18.37 5.01
C LEU A 117 44.03 19.74 4.31
N ASN A 118 43.42 19.83 3.13
CA ASN A 118 43.16 21.10 2.45
C ASN A 118 41.70 21.51 2.66
N PRO A 119 41.38 22.42 3.61
CA PRO A 119 40.00 22.79 3.90
C PRO A 119 39.27 23.40 2.69
N ASP A 120 39.98 24.13 1.82
CA ASP A 120 39.41 24.83 0.67
C ASP A 120 38.93 23.84 -0.40
N LYS A 121 39.42 22.60 -0.34
CA LYS A 121 39.06 21.50 -1.25
C LYS A 121 38.06 20.52 -0.66
N THR A 122 37.48 20.86 0.51
CA THR A 122 36.43 20.06 1.11
C THR A 122 35.06 20.65 0.76
N HIS A 123 34.25 19.89 0.06
CA HIS A 123 32.95 20.32 -0.44
C HIS A 123 31.84 19.34 -0.05
N ILE A 124 30.70 19.90 0.34
CA ILE A 124 29.49 19.14 0.65
C ILE A 124 28.41 19.54 -0.34
N TYR A 125 27.79 18.52 -0.96
CA TYR A 125 26.70 18.68 -1.89
C TYR A 125 25.47 17.98 -1.36
N LEU A 126 24.30 18.60 -1.48
CA LEU A 126 22.99 18.00 -1.22
C LEU A 126 22.20 18.05 -2.52
N ASN A 127 21.82 16.89 -3.02
CA ASN A 127 21.16 16.74 -4.33
C ASN A 127 21.93 17.48 -5.44
N GLY A 128 23.25 17.34 -5.46
CA GLY A 128 24.16 17.98 -6.42
C GLY A 128 24.40 19.47 -6.24
N LYS A 129 23.74 20.12 -5.27
CA LYS A 129 23.96 21.56 -4.97
C LYS A 129 24.86 21.73 -3.78
N ARG A 130 25.89 22.58 -3.89
CA ARG A 130 26.80 22.90 -2.77
C ARG A 130 25.98 23.51 -1.61
N LYS A 131 26.15 22.97 -0.42
CA LYS A 131 25.45 23.38 0.81
C LYS A 131 26.39 23.59 1.97
N THR A 132 26.11 24.62 2.76
CA THR A 132 26.78 24.89 4.04
C THR A 132 25.90 24.45 5.22
N SER A 133 24.57 24.47 5.08
CA SER A 133 23.64 24.00 6.11
C SER A 133 23.36 22.52 5.93
N THR A 134 23.44 21.79 7.03
CA THR A 134 23.27 20.34 7.11
C THR A 134 22.00 19.92 7.86
N VAL A 135 21.08 20.87 8.11
CA VAL A 135 19.76 20.59 8.69
C VAL A 135 18.73 20.46 7.57
N ILE A 136 18.10 19.28 7.47
CA ILE A 136 17.09 18.96 6.47
C ILE A 136 15.74 18.90 7.18
N LYS A 137 14.82 19.79 6.79
CA LYS A 137 13.47 19.93 7.38
C LYS A 137 12.35 19.59 6.41
N GLU A 138 12.62 19.54 5.11
CA GLU A 138 11.61 19.30 4.08
C GLU A 138 11.54 17.82 3.74
N ASP A 139 10.34 17.36 3.42
CA ASP A 139 10.12 15.99 2.96
C ASP A 139 10.72 15.81 1.55
N GLY A 140 11.33 14.67 1.32
CA GLY A 140 11.93 14.35 0.02
C GLY A 140 13.04 13.32 0.10
N TYR A 141 13.54 12.97 -1.10
CA TYR A 141 14.69 12.10 -1.29
C TYR A 141 15.96 12.93 -1.36
N TYR A 142 16.96 12.53 -0.62
CA TYR A 142 18.21 13.25 -0.51
C TYR A 142 19.42 12.37 -0.81
N THR A 143 20.38 12.99 -1.48
CA THR A 143 21.75 12.45 -1.62
C THR A 143 22.71 13.48 -1.08
N ILE A 144 23.51 13.12 -0.08
CA ILE A 144 24.65 13.91 0.36
C ILE A 144 25.93 13.32 -0.21
N ASP A 145 26.71 14.16 -0.88
CA ASP A 145 28.03 13.86 -1.38
C ASP A 145 29.05 14.74 -0.69
N VAL A 146 30.13 14.14 -0.19
CA VAL A 146 31.26 14.84 0.40
C VAL A 146 32.48 14.49 -0.42
N GLU A 147 33.15 15.52 -0.92
CA GLU A 147 34.40 15.43 -1.69
C GLU A 147 35.49 16.20 -0.96
N THR A 148 36.67 15.64 -0.90
CA THR A 148 37.80 16.27 -0.21
C THR A 148 39.12 15.89 -0.87
N GLU A 149 40.09 16.80 -0.78
CA GLU A 149 41.46 16.63 -1.26
C GLU A 149 42.41 17.21 -0.21
N ASP A 150 43.52 16.52 0.08
CA ASP A 150 44.57 17.02 0.96
C ASP A 150 45.60 17.91 0.18
N LEU A 151 46.59 18.41 0.89
CA LEU A 151 47.66 19.24 0.33
C LEU A 151 48.61 18.45 -0.59
N ALA A 152 48.68 17.12 -0.44
CA ALA A 152 49.40 16.24 -1.34
C ALA A 152 48.59 15.89 -2.61
N GLY A 153 47.29 16.22 -2.65
CA GLY A 153 46.38 15.92 -3.74
C GLY A 153 45.76 14.51 -3.64
N ASN A 154 45.75 13.85 -2.46
CA ASN A 154 44.99 12.63 -2.28
C ASN A 154 43.52 12.98 -2.13
N GLN A 155 42.66 12.31 -2.88
CA GLN A 155 41.24 12.58 -2.94
C GLN A 155 40.44 11.45 -2.31
N ASN A 156 39.34 11.84 -1.62
CA ASN A 156 38.32 10.90 -1.17
C ASN A 156 36.93 11.47 -1.39
N ARG A 157 35.95 10.57 -1.55
CA ARG A 157 34.54 10.89 -1.71
C ARG A 157 33.70 9.92 -0.90
N CYS A 158 32.64 10.43 -0.29
CA CYS A 158 31.64 9.62 0.41
C CYS A 158 30.24 10.09 0.04
N SER A 159 29.35 9.15 -0.27
CA SER A 159 27.96 9.42 -0.64
C SER A 159 27.00 8.66 0.27
N ARG A 160 25.89 9.32 0.67
CA ARG A 160 24.77 8.70 1.41
C ARG A 160 23.48 9.16 0.79
N LYS A 161 22.55 8.20 0.59
CA LYS A 161 21.15 8.46 0.22
C LYS A 161 20.26 8.24 1.43
N PHE A 162 19.26 9.06 1.60
CA PHE A 162 18.29 8.97 2.70
C PHE A 162 17.00 9.68 2.30
N THR A 163 15.92 9.46 3.07
CA THR A 163 14.64 10.13 2.88
C THR A 163 14.23 10.83 4.15
N VAL A 164 13.56 11.98 4.03
CA VAL A 164 12.82 12.63 5.12
C VAL A 164 11.35 12.59 4.74
N ASN A 165 10.50 11.98 5.57
CA ASN A 165 9.06 11.85 5.38
C ASN A 165 8.33 12.16 6.69
N GLN A 166 8.14 13.44 6.99
CA GLN A 166 7.47 13.92 8.21
C GLN A 166 5.95 13.94 8.06
N LYS A 167 5.46 14.20 6.84
CA LYS A 167 4.01 14.17 6.53
C LYS A 167 3.42 12.79 6.71
N GLY A 168 4.27 11.77 6.57
CA GLY A 168 3.88 10.39 6.74
C GLY A 168 2.92 9.89 5.66
N ILE A 169 1.90 9.14 6.08
CA ILE A 169 0.97 8.44 5.20
C ILE A 169 -0.36 9.17 5.16
N GLN A 170 -0.94 9.35 3.95
CA GLN A 170 -2.32 9.76 3.75
C GLN A 170 -3.15 8.55 3.30
N ILE A 171 -4.36 8.41 3.86
CA ILE A 171 -5.26 7.30 3.54
C ILE A 171 -6.60 7.90 3.13
N HIS A 172 -7.09 7.52 1.94
CA HIS A 172 -8.38 7.96 1.40
C HIS A 172 -9.25 6.76 1.12
N PHE A 173 -10.47 6.75 1.64
CA PHE A 173 -11.45 5.72 1.30
C PHE A 173 -11.89 5.89 -0.16
N LEU A 174 -11.95 4.80 -0.92
CA LEU A 174 -12.22 4.89 -2.37
C LEU A 174 -13.69 5.09 -2.71
N GLN A 175 -14.57 4.62 -1.82
CA GLN A 175 -16.02 4.69 -2.01
C GLN A 175 -16.62 5.71 -1.04
N GLU A 176 -16.29 6.98 -1.20
CA GLU A 176 -16.77 8.07 -0.31
C GLU A 176 -18.32 8.19 -0.25
N ASP A 177 -18.99 7.79 -1.33
CA ASP A 177 -20.45 7.73 -1.43
C ASP A 177 -21.09 6.67 -0.55
N LEU A 178 -20.30 5.75 -0.01
CA LEU A 178 -20.78 4.65 0.85
C LEU A 178 -20.89 5.01 2.33
N LYS A 179 -20.29 6.12 2.75
CA LYS A 179 -20.32 6.53 4.16
C LYS A 179 -21.76 6.71 4.63
N GLU A 180 -22.15 5.94 5.67
CA GLU A 180 -23.46 5.99 6.30
C GLU A 180 -24.66 5.63 5.40
N LYS A 181 -24.44 5.07 4.23
CA LYS A 181 -25.50 4.70 3.27
C LYS A 181 -25.77 3.19 3.23
N GLN A 182 -26.95 2.86 2.71
CA GLN A 182 -27.28 1.49 2.32
C GLN A 182 -26.84 1.25 0.86
N ILE A 183 -26.30 0.05 0.57
CA ILE A 183 -25.67 -0.25 -0.70
C ILE A 183 -26.07 -1.64 -1.18
N SER A 184 -26.45 -1.71 -2.45
CA SER A 184 -26.82 -2.96 -3.13
C SER A 184 -25.79 -3.48 -4.15
N THR A 185 -24.63 -2.82 -4.26
CA THR A 185 -23.62 -3.21 -5.26
C THR A 185 -23.11 -4.61 -5.01
N LYS A 186 -23.36 -5.54 -5.93
CA LYS A 186 -22.87 -6.92 -5.85
C LYS A 186 -21.34 -6.98 -5.80
N ASN A 187 -20.81 -7.91 -5.00
CA ASN A 187 -19.37 -8.13 -4.84
C ASN A 187 -18.61 -6.88 -4.35
N LEU A 188 -19.18 -6.18 -3.38
CA LEU A 188 -18.58 -4.99 -2.81
C LEU A 188 -17.20 -5.29 -2.20
N LYS A 189 -16.16 -4.63 -2.72
CA LYS A 189 -14.80 -4.69 -2.21
C LYS A 189 -14.38 -3.31 -1.71
N PRO A 190 -14.62 -2.98 -0.45
CA PRO A 190 -14.10 -1.74 0.13
C PRO A 190 -12.60 -1.61 -0.06
N GLY A 191 -12.13 -0.40 -0.32
CA GLY A 191 -10.72 -0.14 -0.56
C GLY A 191 -10.28 1.25 -0.12
N PHE A 192 -8.97 1.42 -0.02
CA PHE A 192 -8.32 2.67 0.35
C PHE A 192 -7.19 2.99 -0.62
N ARG A 193 -7.05 4.25 -0.98
CA ARG A 193 -5.88 4.78 -1.66
C ARG A 193 -4.88 5.27 -0.61
N ILE A 194 -3.61 4.97 -0.82
CA ILE A 194 -2.53 5.32 0.09
C ILE A 194 -1.54 6.21 -0.64
N GLU A 195 -1.22 7.34 -0.03
CA GLU A 195 -0.21 8.28 -0.50
C GLU A 195 0.90 8.37 0.54
N SER A 196 2.13 8.06 0.14
CA SER A 196 3.33 8.19 0.96
C SER A 196 4.56 8.34 0.07
N LEU A 197 5.59 9.03 0.56
CA LEU A 197 6.91 9.07 -0.10
C LEU A 197 7.65 7.73 0.00
N GLU A 198 7.29 6.90 0.97
CA GLU A 198 7.99 5.67 1.29
C GLU A 198 7.11 4.45 1.01
N PRO A 199 7.71 3.28 0.77
CA PRO A 199 6.97 2.03 0.73
C PRO A 199 6.16 1.81 2.01
N VAL A 200 4.90 1.40 1.85
CA VAL A 200 3.94 1.22 2.92
C VAL A 200 3.62 -0.26 3.11
N GLN A 201 3.62 -0.69 4.36
CA GLN A 201 3.16 -2.01 4.80
C GLN A 201 1.78 -1.90 5.42
N VAL A 202 0.85 -2.73 4.99
CA VAL A 202 -0.45 -2.89 5.65
C VAL A 202 -0.27 -3.76 6.90
N MET A 203 -0.56 -3.19 8.05
CA MET A 203 -0.51 -3.87 9.36
C MET A 203 -1.82 -4.60 9.65
N ALA A 204 -2.94 -4.01 9.22
CA ALA A 204 -4.26 -4.62 9.29
C ALA A 204 -5.23 -3.94 8.32
N PHE A 205 -6.00 -4.73 7.59
CA PHE A 205 -7.27 -4.34 6.99
C PHE A 205 -8.38 -4.91 7.86
N LEU A 206 -9.17 -4.06 8.50
CA LEU A 206 -10.21 -4.48 9.45
C LEU A 206 -11.59 -4.37 8.81
N VAL A 207 -12.40 -5.41 8.99
CA VAL A 207 -13.83 -5.43 8.70
C VAL A 207 -14.54 -5.89 9.96
N ASN A 208 -15.42 -5.07 10.50
CA ASN A 208 -16.09 -5.29 11.78
C ASN A 208 -15.09 -5.65 12.91
N GLY A 209 -13.95 -4.94 12.94
CA GLY A 209 -12.88 -5.15 13.92
C GLY A 209 -12.01 -6.40 13.69
N GLN A 210 -12.32 -7.24 12.69
CA GLN A 210 -11.57 -8.44 12.37
C GLN A 210 -10.59 -8.21 11.23
N LYS A 211 -9.36 -8.73 11.35
CA LYS A 211 -8.38 -8.69 10.27
C LYS A 211 -8.86 -9.54 9.09
N LYS A 212 -8.81 -8.96 7.90
CA LYS A 212 -9.13 -9.63 6.63
C LYS A 212 -7.93 -9.62 5.70
N GLU A 213 -7.87 -10.60 4.81
CA GLU A 213 -6.91 -10.62 3.72
C GLU A 213 -7.18 -9.48 2.74
N TYR A 214 -6.12 -8.93 2.18
CA TYR A 214 -6.17 -7.79 1.27
C TYR A 214 -5.33 -8.05 0.02
N GLN A 215 -5.57 -7.24 -1.00
CA GLN A 215 -4.77 -7.22 -2.23
C GLN A 215 -4.45 -5.79 -2.63
N TRP A 216 -3.24 -5.62 -3.16
CA TRP A 216 -2.80 -4.36 -3.75
C TRP A 216 -3.16 -4.27 -5.23
N LYS A 217 -3.51 -3.07 -5.66
CA LYS A 217 -3.61 -2.68 -7.06
C LYS A 217 -3.06 -1.25 -7.17
N GLU A 218 -1.80 -1.13 -7.61
CA GLU A 218 -1.04 0.14 -7.64
C GLU A 218 -0.95 0.79 -6.25
N ASP A 219 -1.47 2.02 -6.07
CA ASP A 219 -1.55 2.78 -4.83
C ASP A 219 -2.78 2.45 -3.97
N LYS A 220 -3.56 1.45 -4.36
CA LYS A 220 -4.83 1.09 -3.73
C LYS A 220 -4.77 -0.29 -3.08
N VAL A 221 -5.39 -0.40 -1.92
CA VAL A 221 -5.54 -1.67 -1.20
C VAL A 221 -7.02 -1.97 -1.02
N TYR A 222 -7.42 -3.21 -1.35
CA TYR A 222 -8.80 -3.70 -1.25
C TYR A 222 -8.85 -4.95 -0.39
N ILE A 223 -10.00 -5.23 0.23
CA ILE A 223 -10.20 -6.58 0.77
C ILE A 223 -10.10 -7.59 -0.38
N LYS A 224 -9.56 -8.78 -0.09
CA LYS A 224 -9.38 -9.84 -1.09
C LYS A 224 -10.73 -10.43 -1.50
N ASP A 225 -11.52 -10.87 -0.52
CA ASP A 225 -12.83 -11.45 -0.73
C ASP A 225 -13.92 -10.38 -0.60
N PRO A 226 -14.92 -10.38 -1.51
CA PRO A 226 -15.99 -9.38 -1.46
C PRO A 226 -16.91 -9.61 -0.26
N ILE A 227 -17.59 -8.54 0.17
CA ILE A 227 -18.71 -8.63 1.08
C ILE A 227 -19.91 -9.22 0.32
N THR A 228 -20.51 -10.27 0.86
CA THR A 228 -21.63 -11.01 0.23
C THR A 228 -22.85 -11.16 1.12
N GLU A 229 -22.69 -11.00 2.43
CA GLU A 229 -23.78 -11.12 3.40
C GLU A 229 -24.38 -9.77 3.72
N ASN A 230 -25.70 -9.69 3.78
CA ASN A 230 -26.39 -8.46 4.17
C ASN A 230 -26.14 -8.13 5.63
N GLY A 231 -25.96 -6.84 5.94
CA GLY A 231 -25.74 -6.42 7.31
C GLY A 231 -24.99 -5.09 7.44
N LYS A 232 -24.75 -4.69 8.68
CA LYS A 232 -23.95 -3.51 9.02
C LYS A 232 -22.47 -3.86 9.00
N TYR A 233 -21.68 -3.03 8.33
CA TYR A 233 -20.24 -3.17 8.23
C TYR A 233 -19.53 -1.93 8.69
N SER A 234 -18.34 -2.13 9.27
CA SER A 234 -17.35 -1.10 9.49
C SER A 234 -16.02 -1.54 8.86
N VAL A 235 -15.30 -0.62 8.21
CA VAL A 235 -14.00 -0.89 7.62
C VAL A 235 -13.00 0.16 8.04
N SER A 236 -11.76 -0.28 8.31
CA SER A 236 -10.62 0.59 8.56
C SER A 236 -9.31 -0.05 8.11
N LEU A 237 -8.31 0.79 7.88
CA LEU A 237 -6.99 0.39 7.40
C LEU A 237 -5.91 0.92 8.35
N HIS A 238 -5.03 0.04 8.82
CA HIS A 238 -3.83 0.40 9.59
C HIS A 238 -2.59 0.09 8.78
N VAL A 239 -1.71 1.08 8.63
CA VAL A 239 -0.51 1.01 7.79
C VAL A 239 0.70 1.61 8.51
N LYS A 240 1.90 1.22 8.04
CA LYS A 240 3.19 1.73 8.50
C LYS A 240 4.13 1.89 7.32
N ASP A 241 4.88 3.01 7.26
CA ASP A 241 5.91 3.22 6.25
C ASP A 241 7.32 2.86 6.74
N SER A 242 8.30 2.88 5.85
CA SER A 242 9.70 2.58 6.18
C SER A 242 10.39 3.68 6.99
N ALA A 243 9.82 4.89 7.06
CA ALA A 243 10.28 5.96 7.96
C ALA A 243 9.79 5.75 9.41
N GLY A 244 8.89 4.78 9.63
CA GLY A 244 8.30 4.46 10.93
C GLY A 244 7.04 5.25 11.24
N ASN A 245 6.46 5.98 10.28
CA ASN A 245 5.15 6.60 10.45
C ASN A 245 4.06 5.54 10.43
N GLU A 246 3.14 5.61 11.39
CA GLU A 246 1.96 4.74 11.44
C GLU A 246 0.69 5.58 11.28
N LYS A 247 -0.26 5.06 10.53
CA LYS A 247 -1.56 5.71 10.30
C LYS A 247 -2.68 4.69 10.31
N THR A 248 -3.76 5.04 11.00
CA THR A 248 -5.04 4.32 10.90
C THR A 248 -6.04 5.25 10.21
N SER A 249 -6.80 4.73 9.25
CA SER A 249 -7.89 5.47 8.63
C SER A 249 -9.01 5.74 9.63
N GLU A 250 -9.93 6.64 9.29
CA GLU A 250 -11.24 6.67 9.93
C GLU A 250 -11.94 5.32 9.76
N GLU A 251 -12.79 4.96 10.71
CA GLU A 251 -13.67 3.81 10.58
C GLU A 251 -14.88 4.20 9.74
N ILE A 252 -15.03 3.58 8.57
CA ILE A 252 -16.11 3.84 7.62
C ILE A 252 -17.23 2.84 7.89
N GLN A 253 -18.43 3.32 8.20
CA GLN A 253 -19.62 2.50 8.43
C GLN A 253 -20.57 2.57 7.25
N PHE A 254 -21.17 1.43 6.88
CA PHE A 254 -22.19 1.33 5.84
C PHE A 254 -23.09 0.12 6.10
N PHE A 255 -24.22 0.08 5.39
CA PHE A 255 -25.15 -1.05 5.42
C PHE A 255 -25.17 -1.72 4.04
N TYR A 256 -24.84 -3.01 3.98
CA TYR A 256 -24.88 -3.80 2.75
C TYR A 256 -26.20 -4.57 2.69
N ASP A 257 -26.99 -4.32 1.64
CA ASP A 257 -28.29 -4.93 1.43
C ASP A 257 -28.51 -5.22 -0.07
N THR A 258 -28.73 -6.49 -0.40
CA THR A 258 -29.01 -6.96 -1.74
C THR A 258 -30.43 -7.53 -1.88
N GLN A 259 -31.23 -7.44 -0.82
CA GLN A 259 -32.59 -7.93 -0.83
C GLN A 259 -33.50 -6.91 -1.53
N LYS A 260 -34.25 -7.40 -2.51
CA LYS A 260 -35.22 -6.57 -3.23
C LYS A 260 -36.48 -6.36 -2.39
N PRO A 261 -37.18 -5.23 -2.56
CA PRO A 261 -38.50 -5.00 -1.95
C PRO A 261 -39.45 -6.17 -2.21
N VAL A 262 -40.13 -6.61 -1.18
CA VAL A 262 -41.17 -7.66 -1.24
C VAL A 262 -42.54 -7.01 -1.36
N ILE A 263 -43.23 -7.29 -2.48
CA ILE A 263 -44.60 -6.81 -2.73
C ILE A 263 -45.57 -7.91 -2.36
N LYS A 264 -46.48 -7.63 -1.43
CA LYS A 264 -47.61 -8.50 -1.10
C LYS A 264 -48.86 -8.02 -1.76
N ILE A 265 -49.65 -8.95 -2.30
CA ILE A 265 -50.96 -8.68 -2.91
C ILE A 265 -52.01 -9.46 -2.16
N GLU A 266 -52.99 -8.73 -1.64
CA GLU A 266 -54.09 -9.27 -0.90
C GLU A 266 -55.40 -9.16 -1.70
N GLY A 267 -56.32 -10.13 -1.54
CA GLY A 267 -57.62 -10.13 -2.17
C GLY A 267 -57.72 -10.90 -3.47
N LEU A 268 -56.62 -11.46 -3.98
CA LEU A 268 -56.60 -12.39 -5.11
C LEU A 268 -56.52 -13.84 -4.62
N ASP A 269 -57.20 -14.76 -5.31
CA ASP A 269 -57.05 -16.19 -5.07
C ASP A 269 -55.80 -16.79 -5.81
N GLN A 270 -55.61 -18.09 -5.66
CA GLN A 270 -54.49 -18.81 -6.30
C GLN A 270 -54.49 -18.77 -7.85
N LYS A 271 -55.66 -18.45 -8.46
CA LYS A 271 -55.81 -18.30 -9.93
C LYS A 271 -55.72 -16.85 -10.37
N SER A 272 -55.28 -15.95 -9.48
CA SER A 272 -55.29 -14.50 -9.69
C SER A 272 -56.67 -13.98 -10.07
N GLU A 273 -57.71 -14.46 -9.39
CA GLU A 273 -59.11 -14.02 -9.55
C GLU A 273 -59.62 -13.40 -8.20
N CYS A 274 -60.55 -12.48 -8.31
CA CYS A 274 -61.33 -12.01 -7.20
C CYS A 274 -62.80 -11.82 -7.60
N GLU A 275 -63.73 -11.86 -6.62
CA GLU A 275 -65.14 -11.59 -6.85
C GLU A 275 -65.36 -10.07 -6.88
N TYR A 276 -66.29 -9.59 -7.69
CA TYR A 276 -66.72 -8.20 -7.73
C TYR A 276 -67.19 -7.75 -6.34
N GLY A 277 -66.80 -6.54 -5.94
CA GLY A 277 -67.08 -5.97 -4.60
C GLY A 277 -66.07 -6.38 -3.51
N LYS A 278 -65.12 -7.28 -3.82
CA LYS A 278 -64.00 -7.53 -2.91
C LYS A 278 -62.89 -6.55 -3.12
N GLN A 279 -62.21 -6.23 -2.01
CA GLN A 279 -61.12 -5.33 -2.00
C GLN A 279 -59.82 -6.02 -2.42
N ILE A 280 -59.04 -5.39 -3.31
CA ILE A 280 -57.68 -5.79 -3.64
C ILE A 280 -56.72 -4.76 -3.05
N SER A 281 -55.68 -5.20 -2.39
CA SER A 281 -54.64 -4.33 -1.85
C SER A 281 -53.23 -4.81 -2.28
N ILE A 282 -52.36 -3.85 -2.48
CA ILE A 282 -50.93 -4.10 -2.57
C ILE A 282 -50.24 -3.45 -1.39
N LEU A 283 -49.19 -4.07 -0.88
CA LEU A 283 -48.42 -3.49 0.22
C LEU A 283 -46.93 -3.90 0.09
N LEU A 284 -46.05 -3.00 0.53
CA LEU A 284 -44.63 -3.29 0.72
C LEU A 284 -44.46 -3.92 2.12
N GLU A 285 -43.75 -5.05 2.18
CA GLU A 285 -43.54 -5.77 3.45
C GLU A 285 -42.68 -4.96 4.40
N ASN A 286 -41.61 -4.32 3.88
CA ASN A 286 -40.75 -3.46 4.69
C ASN A 286 -41.23 -2.00 4.63
N LYS A 287 -41.32 -1.37 5.80
CA LYS A 287 -41.81 0.02 5.94
C LYS A 287 -40.84 1.08 5.36
N THR A 288 -39.59 0.72 5.15
CA THR A 288 -38.55 1.61 4.55
C THR A 288 -38.56 1.60 3.04
N ASP A 289 -39.21 0.60 2.43
CA ASP A 289 -39.30 0.50 0.97
C ASP A 289 -40.32 1.50 0.42
N GLN A 290 -40.15 1.91 -0.80
CA GLN A 290 -41.00 2.92 -1.43
C GLN A 290 -41.52 2.43 -2.77
N TRP A 291 -42.77 2.82 -3.09
CA TRP A 291 -43.26 2.69 -4.44
C TRP A 291 -42.60 3.70 -5.37
N GLU A 292 -41.99 3.23 -6.45
CA GLU A 292 -41.51 4.10 -7.52
C GLU A 292 -42.61 4.31 -8.57
N LYS A 293 -43.41 3.26 -8.84
CA LYS A 293 -44.47 3.29 -9.83
C LYS A 293 -45.56 2.26 -9.55
N VAL A 294 -46.83 2.68 -9.64
CA VAL A 294 -47.98 1.81 -9.58
C VAL A 294 -48.94 2.20 -10.69
N ILE A 295 -49.19 1.29 -11.65
CA ILE A 295 -50.11 1.52 -12.77
C ILE A 295 -51.18 0.40 -12.76
N LEU A 296 -52.43 0.78 -12.74
CA LEU A 296 -53.57 -0.11 -12.90
C LEU A 296 -54.26 0.23 -14.23
N ASP A 297 -54.35 -0.73 -15.15
CA ASP A 297 -54.99 -0.59 -16.49
C ASP A 297 -54.52 0.64 -17.26
N GLY A 298 -53.19 0.88 -17.22
CA GLY A 298 -52.56 2.03 -17.91
C GLY A 298 -52.70 3.36 -17.16
N LYS A 299 -53.38 3.42 -16.02
CA LYS A 299 -53.52 4.63 -15.23
C LYS A 299 -52.60 4.63 -14.00
N GLU A 300 -51.78 5.63 -13.87
CA GLU A 300 -50.89 5.78 -12.71
C GLU A 300 -51.67 6.11 -11.46
N GLN A 301 -51.29 5.46 -10.36
CA GLN A 301 -51.94 5.60 -9.05
C GLN A 301 -51.14 6.55 -8.16
N LYS A 302 -51.81 7.21 -7.20
CA LYS A 302 -51.16 8.04 -6.20
C LYS A 302 -50.35 7.18 -5.21
N LEU A 303 -49.12 7.57 -4.96
CA LEU A 303 -48.15 6.84 -4.12
C LEU A 303 -48.08 7.44 -2.70
N GLU A 304 -49.21 7.60 -2.05
CA GLU A 304 -49.27 8.29 -0.73
C GLU A 304 -48.97 7.38 0.47
N HIS A 305 -49.05 6.04 0.29
CA HIS A 305 -48.92 5.07 1.38
C HIS A 305 -48.23 3.78 0.96
N HIS A 306 -47.63 3.03 1.89
CA HIS A 306 -47.09 1.70 1.68
C HIS A 306 -48.13 0.67 1.22
N LYS A 307 -49.41 0.90 1.55
CA LYS A 307 -50.54 0.08 1.15
C LYS A 307 -51.44 0.89 0.23
N ILE A 308 -51.71 0.39 -0.96
CA ILE A 308 -52.66 0.92 -1.90
C ILE A 308 -53.81 -0.07 -2.04
N THR A 309 -55.05 0.43 -2.05
CA THR A 309 -56.23 -0.39 -2.02
C THR A 309 -57.27 0.07 -3.03
N TRP A 310 -57.81 -0.90 -3.79
CA TRP A 310 -58.90 -0.67 -4.73
C TRP A 310 -60.14 -1.40 -4.22
N LYS A 311 -61.26 -0.67 -4.15
CA LYS A 311 -62.61 -1.18 -3.87
C LYS A 311 -63.39 -1.11 -5.17
N GLU A 312 -64.18 -2.14 -5.46
CA GLU A 312 -65.13 -2.11 -6.54
C GLU A 312 -64.54 -1.98 -7.97
N LEU A 313 -63.47 -2.74 -8.25
CA LEU A 313 -62.96 -2.84 -9.60
C LEU A 313 -64.02 -3.50 -10.51
N ALA A 314 -64.19 -3.01 -11.73
CA ALA A 314 -65.18 -3.52 -12.68
C ALA A 314 -64.90 -5.00 -13.02
N PRO A 315 -65.95 -5.81 -13.28
CA PRO A 315 -65.69 -7.17 -13.76
C PRO A 315 -64.96 -7.18 -15.12
N GLY A 316 -63.89 -8.00 -15.21
CA GLY A 316 -63.03 -8.06 -16.38
C GLY A 316 -61.60 -8.43 -16.08
N LYS A 317 -60.76 -8.31 -17.07
CA LYS A 317 -59.34 -8.52 -16.97
C LYS A 317 -58.65 -7.20 -16.64
N HIS A 318 -57.79 -7.21 -15.63
CA HIS A 318 -57.04 -6.08 -15.17
C HIS A 318 -55.54 -6.37 -15.28
N VAL A 319 -54.73 -5.31 -15.46
CA VAL A 319 -53.26 -5.37 -15.49
C VAL A 319 -52.67 -4.37 -14.50
N LEU A 320 -51.90 -4.88 -13.58
CA LEU A 320 -51.21 -4.11 -12.59
C LEU A 320 -49.70 -4.15 -12.86
N HIS A 321 -49.06 -2.99 -12.96
CA HIS A 321 -47.61 -2.86 -13.09
C HIS A 321 -47.09 -2.13 -11.83
N LEU A 322 -46.17 -2.77 -11.11
CA LEU A 322 -45.68 -2.36 -9.81
C LEU A 322 -44.15 -2.22 -9.86
N LYS A 323 -43.65 -1.06 -9.49
CA LYS A 323 -42.21 -0.85 -9.29
C LYS A 323 -41.98 -0.29 -7.91
N ALA A 324 -41.09 -0.95 -7.15
CA ALA A 324 -40.71 -0.57 -5.78
C ALA A 324 -39.18 -0.54 -5.64
N VAL A 325 -38.69 0.34 -4.80
CA VAL A 325 -37.27 0.53 -4.51
C VAL A 325 -37.05 0.62 -2.99
N ASP A 326 -35.96 0.04 -2.51
CA ASP A 326 -35.50 0.19 -1.13
C ASP A 326 -34.46 1.33 -0.98
N GLN A 327 -33.99 1.55 0.24
CA GLN A 327 -32.97 2.56 0.51
C GLN A 327 -31.58 2.21 -0.06
N ALA A 328 -31.32 0.92 -0.31
CA ALA A 328 -30.08 0.45 -0.93
C ALA A 328 -30.11 0.55 -2.46
N GLY A 329 -31.26 0.90 -3.05
CA GLY A 329 -31.46 0.98 -4.48
C GLY A 329 -31.80 -0.37 -5.15
N ASN A 330 -32.15 -1.42 -4.36
CA ASN A 330 -32.67 -2.66 -4.95
C ASN A 330 -34.07 -2.41 -5.48
N GLU A 331 -34.33 -2.90 -6.67
CA GLU A 331 -35.63 -2.70 -7.35
C GLU A 331 -36.39 -4.01 -7.52
N THR A 332 -37.69 -3.95 -7.30
CA THR A 332 -38.65 -4.96 -7.72
C THR A 332 -39.56 -4.37 -8.78
N ASP A 333 -39.58 -4.97 -9.98
CA ASP A 333 -40.47 -4.61 -11.08
C ASP A 333 -41.32 -5.84 -11.41
N GLN A 334 -42.64 -5.72 -11.22
CA GLN A 334 -43.58 -6.82 -11.34
C GLN A 334 -44.83 -6.41 -12.15
N ARG A 335 -45.21 -7.23 -13.11
CA ARG A 335 -46.44 -7.06 -13.86
C ARG A 335 -47.36 -8.24 -13.59
N ILE A 336 -48.61 -7.95 -13.21
CA ILE A 336 -49.60 -8.94 -12.80
C ILE A 336 -50.87 -8.73 -13.60
N THR A 337 -51.40 -9.82 -14.08
CA THR A 337 -52.71 -9.84 -14.71
C THR A 337 -53.66 -10.62 -13.83
N PHE A 338 -54.82 -10.04 -13.49
CA PHE A 338 -55.83 -10.68 -12.70
C PHE A 338 -57.24 -10.46 -13.27
N LYS A 339 -58.21 -11.20 -12.79
CA LYS A 339 -59.59 -11.16 -13.29
C LYS A 339 -60.56 -10.92 -12.13
N VAL A 340 -61.45 -9.93 -12.33
CA VAL A 340 -62.58 -9.69 -11.46
C VAL A 340 -63.79 -10.41 -12.06
N THR A 341 -64.37 -11.36 -11.29
CA THR A 341 -65.52 -12.16 -11.72
C THR A 341 -66.80 -11.58 -11.18
N LYS A 342 -67.90 -11.64 -11.99
CA LYS A 342 -69.23 -11.27 -11.51
C LYS A 342 -69.71 -12.29 -10.48
N VAL A 343 -70.28 -11.79 -9.37
CA VAL A 343 -71.01 -12.67 -8.45
C VAL A 343 -72.29 -13.13 -9.15
N LEU A 344 -72.32 -14.37 -9.56
CA LEU A 344 -73.58 -14.99 -9.96
C LEU A 344 -74.41 -15.25 -8.72
N PRO A 345 -75.68 -14.80 -8.66
CA PRO A 345 -76.54 -15.14 -7.52
C PRO A 345 -76.61 -16.66 -7.40
N LYS A 346 -76.32 -17.20 -6.24
CA LYS A 346 -76.50 -18.62 -5.95
C LYS A 346 -78.01 -18.93 -6.18
N ALA A 347 -78.28 -19.70 -7.22
CA ALA A 347 -79.61 -20.24 -7.44
C ALA A 347 -80.03 -21.02 -6.19
N VAL A 348 -81.11 -20.56 -5.55
CA VAL A 348 -81.72 -21.24 -4.41
C VAL A 348 -82.19 -22.61 -4.93
N LYS A 349 -81.46 -23.68 -4.64
CA LYS A 349 -81.95 -25.03 -4.84
C LYS A 349 -83.09 -25.24 -3.87
N GLN A 350 -84.32 -25.21 -4.38
CA GLN A 350 -85.52 -25.68 -3.62
C GLN A 350 -85.29 -27.14 -3.23
N ILE A 351 -85.33 -27.38 -1.91
CA ILE A 351 -85.31 -28.73 -1.37
C ILE A 351 -86.66 -29.37 -1.68
N VAL A 352 -86.70 -30.22 -2.68
CA VAL A 352 -87.82 -31.16 -2.83
C VAL A 352 -87.50 -32.38 -2.00
N THR A 353 -88.14 -32.48 -0.82
CA THR A 353 -88.19 -33.66 0.03
C THR A 353 -88.98 -34.76 -0.71
N LYS A 354 -88.31 -35.86 -1.06
CA LYS A 354 -88.93 -37.15 -1.30
C LYS A 354 -88.31 -38.20 -0.41
N GLN A 355 -89.19 -38.75 0.45
CA GLN A 355 -88.90 -39.86 1.35
C GLN A 355 -88.81 -41.17 0.59
N GLU A 356 -88.25 -42.20 1.30
CA GLU A 356 -88.26 -43.66 1.11
C GLU A 356 -87.13 -44.25 0.26
N LYS A 357 -86.34 -45.22 0.68
CA LYS A 357 -86.46 -46.49 1.46
C LYS A 357 -85.07 -47.07 1.64
N ILE A 358 -84.79 -47.62 2.83
CA ILE A 358 -83.74 -48.55 3.18
C ILE A 358 -84.04 -49.95 2.52
N PRO A 359 -83.10 -50.80 2.03
CA PRO A 359 -82.38 -51.67 2.97
C PRO A 359 -80.92 -52.08 2.56
N SER A 360 -80.20 -52.31 3.62
CA SER A 360 -79.27 -53.39 4.02
C SER A 360 -78.06 -53.84 3.18
N LYS A 361 -76.99 -53.78 3.92
CA LYS A 361 -75.86 -54.74 4.05
C LYS A 361 -75.07 -55.23 2.81
N LYS A 362 -73.76 -54.96 2.81
CA LYS A 362 -72.72 -55.90 3.18
C LYS A 362 -71.32 -55.30 3.01
N ASP A 363 -70.56 -55.46 4.08
CA ASP A 363 -69.12 -55.58 4.31
C ASP A 363 -68.17 -55.52 3.14
N THR A 364 -67.09 -54.70 3.23
CA THR A 364 -65.74 -55.24 3.32
C THR A 364 -64.70 -54.15 3.60
N LYS A 365 -63.96 -54.42 4.63
CA LYS A 365 -62.59 -54.15 5.01
C LYS A 365 -61.92 -52.79 4.77
N LYS A 366 -61.68 -52.16 5.95
CA LYS A 366 -60.76 -51.12 6.26
C LYS A 366 -59.31 -51.45 5.88
N GLN A 367 -58.65 -50.48 5.33
CA GLN A 367 -57.24 -50.33 5.58
C GLN A 367 -56.96 -48.93 6.20
N LYS A 368 -56.55 -48.93 7.45
CA LYS A 368 -56.14 -47.74 8.20
C LYS A 368 -54.70 -47.39 7.80
N HIS A 369 -54.47 -46.18 7.31
CA HIS A 369 -53.18 -45.55 7.40
C HIS A 369 -53.19 -44.60 8.60
N SER A 370 -52.35 -44.93 9.61
CA SER A 370 -52.11 -44.09 10.75
C SER A 370 -51.01 -43.09 10.39
N ASN A 371 -51.37 -41.81 10.36
CA ASN A 371 -50.41 -40.74 10.32
C ASN A 371 -49.98 -40.44 11.76
N LEU A 372 -48.73 -40.68 12.10
CA LEU A 372 -48.14 -40.28 13.36
C LEU A 372 -47.56 -38.89 13.21
N TRP A 373 -48.10 -37.95 13.95
CA TRP A 373 -47.52 -36.60 14.10
C TRP A 373 -46.70 -36.55 15.36
N LEU A 374 -45.41 -36.23 15.23
CA LEU A 374 -44.54 -35.86 16.37
C LEU A 374 -44.42 -34.34 16.42
N LEU A 375 -44.93 -33.78 17.51
CA LEU A 375 -44.76 -32.37 17.85
C LEU A 375 -43.52 -32.23 18.75
N PHE A 376 -42.55 -31.44 18.30
CA PHE A 376 -41.45 -30.98 19.15
C PHE A 376 -41.71 -29.53 19.56
N LEU A 377 -41.85 -29.31 20.84
CA LEU A 377 -41.88 -27.97 21.44
C LEU A 377 -40.43 -27.56 21.71
N THR A 378 -39.92 -26.57 20.96
CA THR A 378 -38.71 -25.85 21.35
C THR A 378 -39.09 -24.59 22.11
N GLY A 379 -38.37 -24.26 23.18
CA GLY A 379 -38.66 -23.18 24.12
C GLY A 379 -38.63 -21.75 23.56
N THR A 380 -38.74 -21.53 22.24
CA THR A 380 -38.71 -20.23 21.56
C THR A 380 -39.97 -19.92 20.73
N GLY A 381 -41.06 -20.68 20.88
CA GLY A 381 -42.33 -20.35 20.23
C GLY A 381 -42.38 -20.52 18.71
N ILE A 382 -41.48 -21.26 18.09
CA ILE A 382 -41.47 -21.52 16.65
C ILE A 382 -41.95 -22.96 16.40
N PHE A 383 -43.07 -23.13 15.67
CA PHE A 383 -43.58 -24.44 15.25
C PHE A 383 -42.91 -24.85 13.92
N ILE A 384 -42.19 -25.97 13.93
CA ILE A 384 -41.70 -26.62 12.72
C ILE A 384 -42.42 -27.96 12.55
N SER A 385 -43.14 -28.13 11.43
CA SER A 385 -43.74 -29.41 11.07
C SER A 385 -42.87 -30.11 10.02
N VAL A 386 -42.40 -31.32 10.33
CA VAL A 386 -41.65 -32.17 9.39
C VAL A 386 -42.49 -33.38 9.03
N LYS A 387 -42.77 -33.55 7.74
CA LYS A 387 -43.44 -34.72 7.19
C LYS A 387 -42.40 -35.72 6.71
N MET A 388 -42.24 -36.83 7.44
CA MET A 388 -41.38 -37.93 6.98
C MET A 388 -42.19 -38.98 6.22
N PHE A 389 -41.75 -39.29 5.01
CA PHE A 389 -42.24 -40.46 4.23
C PHE A 389 -41.27 -41.62 4.46
N CYS A 390 -41.71 -42.68 5.13
CA CYS A 390 -41.03 -43.97 5.16
C CYS A 390 -41.49 -44.86 4.03
N SER A 391 -40.65 -45.13 3.06
CA SER A 391 -40.87 -46.19 2.09
C SER A 391 -40.14 -47.42 2.56
N TYR A 392 -40.90 -48.50 2.89
CA TYR A 392 -40.35 -49.84 3.09
C TYR A 392 -40.28 -50.55 1.74
N ARG A 393 -39.07 -50.92 1.32
CA ARG A 393 -38.89 -51.95 0.29
C ARG A 393 -38.86 -53.31 0.99
N LYS A 394 -39.75 -54.20 0.58
CA LYS A 394 -39.64 -55.64 0.86
C LYS A 394 -38.70 -56.26 -0.20
N SER A 395 -37.76 -57.01 0.27
CA SER A 395 -37.03 -58.01 -0.45
C SER A 395 -37.93 -59.20 -0.83
#